data_63a3ca323b0f6b8f9be648e38a4b850e
#
_entry.id   63a3ca323b0f6b8f9be648e38a4b850e
#
_cell.length_a   1.000
_cell.length_b   1.000
_cell.length_c   1.000
_cell.angle_alpha   90.00
_cell.angle_beta   90.00
_cell.angle_gamma   90.00
#
_symmetry.space_group_name_H-M   'P 1'
#
loop_
_entity.id
_entity.type
_entity.pdbx_description
1 polymer ?
#
loop_
_entity_poly.entity_id
_entity_poly.type
_entity_poly.pdbx_seq_one_letter_code
_entity_poly.pdbx_strand_id
1 'polypeptide(L)'
;MKQKLSSPSFADLFLGQRKVKQTFFSQINTVIDWAPIRAIIEVAYTKGYKSTGRPGYDGLVLFKIELLRTWYGLSDGEVEDQVNDRLSFSRFAGLGMEDIVPDSTTRRTFKNTCAAYYGIHCLQLIPNARDYCVKLY
;
A
#
# COMPACT_ATOMS: atom_id res chain seq x y z
N MET A 1 -3.45 -1.08 18.36
CA MET A 1 -3.58 0.08 17.46
C MET A 1 -5.02 0.20 17.01
N LYS A 2 -5.71 1.24 17.42
CA LYS A 2 -7.11 1.43 16.99
C LYS A 2 -7.08 1.79 15.52
N GLN A 3 -7.54 0.88 14.66
CA GLN A 3 -7.94 1.26 13.30
C GLN A 3 -8.89 2.44 13.44
N LYS A 4 -8.48 3.59 12.92
CA LYS A 4 -9.41 4.67 12.68
C LYS A 4 -10.34 4.15 11.58
N LEU A 5 -11.47 3.58 11.99
CA LEU A 5 -12.62 3.45 11.10
C LEU A 5 -12.99 4.89 10.73
N SER A 6 -12.39 5.38 9.66
CA SER A 6 -12.90 6.58 9.03
C SER A 6 -14.29 6.22 8.54
N SER A 7 -15.29 6.91 9.06
CA SER A 7 -16.63 6.86 8.48
C SER A 7 -16.49 7.12 6.98
N PRO A 8 -17.13 6.30 6.12
CA PRO A 8 -17.02 6.48 4.69
C PRO A 8 -17.45 7.91 4.33
N SER A 9 -16.63 8.57 3.55
CA SER A 9 -16.98 9.90 3.05
C SER A 9 -18.18 9.81 2.11
N PHE A 10 -18.90 10.91 1.93
CA PHE A 10 -20.00 10.98 0.96
C PHE A 10 -19.53 10.54 -0.44
N ALA A 11 -18.31 10.85 -0.82
CA ALA A 11 -17.70 10.41 -2.06
C ALA A 11 -17.51 8.88 -2.10
N ASP A 12 -17.13 8.24 -0.98
CA ASP A 12 -16.98 6.80 -0.89
C ASP A 12 -18.33 6.07 -1.08
N LEU A 13 -19.42 6.64 -0.60
CA LEU A 13 -20.77 6.11 -0.78
C LEU A 13 -21.20 6.14 -2.26
N PHE A 14 -20.89 7.21 -2.99
CA PHE A 14 -21.21 7.30 -4.42
C PHE A 14 -20.32 6.39 -5.27
N LEU A 15 -19.06 6.26 -4.93
CA LEU A 15 -18.13 5.41 -5.65
C LEU A 15 -18.39 3.90 -5.40
N GLY A 16 -18.97 3.55 -4.26
CA GLY A 16 -19.40 2.18 -3.96
C GLY A 16 -20.52 1.67 -4.88
N GLN A 17 -21.27 2.57 -5.54
CA GLN A 17 -22.32 2.20 -6.48
C GLN A 17 -21.81 1.95 -7.91
N ARG A 18 -20.59 2.33 -8.24
CA ARG A 18 -20.02 2.00 -9.54
C ARG A 18 -19.73 0.49 -9.57
N LYS A 19 -20.34 -0.20 -10.50
CA LYS A 19 -19.98 -1.59 -10.82
C LYS A 19 -18.56 -1.61 -11.38
N VAL A 20 -17.59 -1.65 -10.47
CA VAL A 20 -16.21 -1.89 -10.85
C VAL A 20 -16.14 -3.37 -11.22
N LYS A 21 -15.82 -3.67 -12.48
CA LYS A 21 -15.42 -5.03 -12.88
C LYS A 21 -14.41 -5.54 -11.85
N GLN A 22 -14.53 -6.80 -11.44
CA GLN A 22 -13.52 -7.41 -10.60
C GLN A 22 -12.16 -7.18 -11.25
N THR A 23 -11.45 -6.22 -10.71
CA THR A 23 -10.17 -5.83 -11.22
C THR A 23 -9.12 -6.80 -10.72
N PHE A 24 -7.98 -6.84 -11.40
CA PHE A 24 -6.78 -7.53 -10.93
C PHE A 24 -6.54 -7.34 -9.42
N PHE A 25 -6.73 -6.15 -8.90
CA PHE A 25 -6.54 -5.84 -7.49
C PHE A 25 -7.54 -6.53 -6.55
N SER A 26 -8.78 -6.68 -6.97
CA SER A 26 -9.77 -7.45 -6.20
C SER A 26 -9.39 -8.92 -6.12
N GLN A 27 -8.88 -9.48 -7.21
CA GLN A 27 -8.38 -10.85 -7.26
C GLN A 27 -7.15 -11.03 -6.35
N ILE A 28 -6.20 -10.11 -6.40
CA ILE A 28 -5.03 -10.11 -5.52
C ILE A 28 -5.44 -10.06 -4.04
N ASN A 29 -6.36 -9.20 -3.68
CA ASN A 29 -6.86 -9.10 -2.30
C ASN A 29 -7.60 -10.37 -1.83
N THR A 30 -8.13 -11.16 -2.76
CA THR A 30 -8.74 -12.45 -2.43
C THR A 30 -7.71 -13.56 -2.23
N VAL A 31 -6.62 -13.51 -2.99
CA VAL A 31 -5.58 -14.55 -2.99
C VAL A 31 -4.55 -14.34 -1.88
N ILE A 32 -4.17 -13.08 -1.63
CA ILE A 32 -3.17 -12.74 -0.63
C ILE A 32 -3.82 -12.46 0.72
N ASP A 33 -3.42 -13.22 1.74
CA ASP A 33 -3.70 -12.86 3.12
C ASP A 33 -2.70 -11.80 3.59
N TRP A 34 -3.19 -10.59 3.77
CA TRP A 34 -2.38 -9.45 4.19
C TRP A 34 -2.04 -9.43 5.68
N ALA A 35 -2.75 -10.19 6.51
CA ALA A 35 -2.54 -10.18 7.95
C ALA A 35 -1.15 -10.64 8.39
N PRO A 36 -0.58 -11.76 7.88
CA PRO A 36 0.78 -12.16 8.19
C PRO A 36 1.82 -11.15 7.69
N ILE A 37 1.58 -10.57 6.52
CA ILE A 37 2.48 -9.56 5.91
C ILE A 37 2.48 -8.29 6.75
N ARG A 38 1.32 -7.85 7.21
CA ARG A 38 1.20 -6.71 8.13
C ARG A 38 1.99 -6.95 9.41
N ALA A 39 1.87 -8.13 9.99
CA ALA A 39 2.59 -8.48 11.22
C ALA A 39 4.11 -8.39 11.05
N ILE A 40 4.62 -8.90 9.94
CA ILE A 40 6.05 -8.82 9.60
C ILE A 40 6.49 -7.37 9.42
N ILE A 41 5.72 -6.58 8.70
CA ILE A 41 6.03 -5.17 8.45
C ILE A 41 6.03 -4.37 9.75
N GLU A 42 5.06 -4.60 10.63
CA GLU A 42 4.94 -3.89 11.91
C GLU A 42 6.12 -4.15 12.86
N VAL A 43 6.74 -5.31 12.79
CA VAL A 43 7.96 -5.60 13.56
C VAL A 43 9.12 -4.72 13.13
N ALA A 44 9.31 -4.53 11.83
CA ALA A 44 10.41 -3.72 11.29
C ALA A 44 10.08 -2.22 11.28
N TYR A 45 8.84 -1.89 10.97
CA TYR A 45 8.34 -0.52 10.81
C TYR A 45 7.31 -0.18 11.89
N THR A 46 7.73 -0.24 13.15
CA THR A 46 6.91 0.21 14.28
C THR A 46 6.87 1.72 14.42
N LYS A 47 7.42 2.44 13.47
CA LYS A 47 7.82 3.76 13.76
C LYS A 47 7.39 4.85 12.86
N GLY A 48 6.41 5.32 13.00
CA GLY A 48 6.08 6.68 12.82
C GLY A 48 5.64 7.36 14.14
N TYR A 49 5.80 6.66 15.25
CA TYR A 49 5.47 7.17 16.57
C TYR A 49 6.58 8.04 17.14
N LYS A 50 6.75 9.19 16.53
CA LYS A 50 7.24 10.34 17.28
C LYS A 50 6.01 11.06 17.80
N SER A 51 5.97 11.28 19.10
CA SER A 51 4.88 11.99 19.79
C SER A 51 4.71 13.44 19.34
N THR A 52 5.56 13.91 18.48
CA THR A 52 5.59 15.26 17.91
C THR A 52 5.73 15.14 16.40
N GLY A 53 4.68 15.47 15.66
CA GLY A 53 4.69 15.51 14.22
C GLY A 53 3.48 14.83 13.57
N ARG A 54 3.48 14.81 12.25
CA ARG A 54 2.45 14.16 11.44
C ARG A 54 2.44 12.66 11.71
N PRO A 55 1.26 12.04 11.96
CA PRO A 55 1.18 10.60 12.14
C PRO A 55 1.75 9.90 10.91
N GLY A 56 2.59 8.87 11.15
CA GLY A 56 3.16 8.07 10.10
C GLY A 56 2.09 7.27 9.35
N TYR A 57 2.40 6.94 8.10
CA TYR A 57 1.54 6.07 7.31
C TYR A 57 1.57 4.64 7.82
N ASP A 58 0.48 3.90 7.61
CA ASP A 58 0.45 2.46 7.85
C ASP A 58 1.49 1.77 6.95
N GLY A 59 2.33 0.92 7.54
CA GLY A 59 3.37 0.20 6.82
C GLY A 59 2.82 -0.67 5.68
N LEU A 60 1.62 -1.24 5.83
CA LEU A 60 0.99 -2.02 4.76
C LEU A 60 0.59 -1.15 3.57
N VAL A 61 0.15 0.07 3.79
CA VAL A 61 -0.13 1.04 2.71
C VAL A 61 1.15 1.32 1.91
N LEU A 62 2.24 1.62 2.59
CA LEU A 62 3.54 1.86 1.95
C LEU A 62 4.03 0.63 1.17
N PHE A 63 3.86 -0.55 1.74
CA PHE A 63 4.21 -1.81 1.09
C PHE A 63 3.40 -2.06 -0.18
N LYS A 64 2.09 -1.84 -0.15
CA LYS A 64 1.23 -1.98 -1.33
C LYS A 64 1.58 -0.99 -2.44
N ILE A 65 1.96 0.24 -2.10
CA ILE A 65 2.43 1.21 -3.09
C ILE A 65 3.73 0.73 -3.75
N GLU A 66 4.65 0.14 -2.99
CA GLU A 66 5.87 -0.45 -3.55
C GLU A 66 5.58 -1.66 -4.45
N LEU A 67 4.56 -2.47 -4.15
CA LEU A 67 4.09 -3.52 -5.05
C LEU A 67 3.59 -2.94 -6.36
N LEU A 68 2.77 -1.90 -6.33
CA LEU A 68 2.31 -1.20 -7.54
C LEU A 68 3.47 -0.67 -8.36
N ARG A 69 4.45 -0.03 -7.72
CA ARG A 69 5.64 0.46 -8.39
C ARG A 69 6.39 -0.65 -9.13
N THR A 70 6.56 -1.79 -8.49
CA THR A 70 7.28 -2.94 -9.06
C THR A 70 6.50 -3.61 -10.17
N TRP A 71 5.21 -3.86 -9.96
CA TRP A 71 4.36 -4.55 -10.94
C TRP A 71 4.19 -3.77 -12.24
N TYR A 72 4.10 -2.44 -12.15
CA TYR A 72 3.90 -1.57 -13.32
C TYR A 72 5.20 -0.93 -13.83
N GLY A 73 6.34 -1.25 -13.22
CA GLY A 73 7.64 -0.70 -13.63
C GLY A 73 7.74 0.81 -13.54
N LEU A 74 7.16 1.39 -12.48
CA LEU A 74 7.08 2.83 -12.30
C LEU A 74 8.28 3.36 -11.51
N SER A 75 8.66 4.62 -11.79
CA SER A 75 9.57 5.38 -10.93
C SER A 75 8.88 5.81 -9.62
N ASP A 76 9.65 6.30 -8.67
CA ASP A 76 9.10 6.79 -7.39
C ASP A 76 8.12 7.96 -7.57
N GLY A 77 8.39 8.85 -8.51
CA GLY A 77 7.48 9.96 -8.84
C GLY A 77 6.24 9.49 -9.58
N GLU A 78 6.41 8.61 -10.57
CA GLU A 78 5.30 8.08 -11.36
C GLU A 78 4.29 7.30 -10.52
N VAL A 79 4.73 6.48 -9.55
CA VAL A 79 3.81 5.75 -8.71
C VAL A 79 3.00 6.68 -7.80
N GLU A 80 3.60 7.75 -7.31
CA GLU A 80 2.90 8.77 -6.53
C GLU A 80 1.80 9.43 -7.37
N ASP A 81 2.12 9.85 -8.59
CA ASP A 81 1.15 10.42 -9.53
C ASP A 81 0.03 9.43 -9.86
N GLN A 82 0.38 8.18 -10.14
CA GLN A 82 -0.60 7.15 -10.48
C GLN A 82 -1.53 6.80 -9.30
N VAL A 83 -1.03 6.78 -8.08
CA VAL A 83 -1.86 6.56 -6.89
C VAL A 83 -2.81 7.74 -6.65
N ASN A 84 -2.38 8.97 -6.95
CA ASN A 84 -3.23 10.15 -6.89
C ASN A 84 -4.32 10.12 -7.96
N ASP A 85 -3.99 9.73 -9.18
CA ASP A 85 -4.88 9.86 -10.33
C ASP A 85 -5.83 8.65 -10.51
N ARG A 86 -5.38 7.46 -10.09
CA ARG A 86 -6.14 6.23 -10.29
C ARG A 86 -6.81 5.75 -9.01
N LEU A 87 -8.12 5.81 -9.01
CA LEU A 87 -8.93 5.31 -7.90
C LEU A 87 -8.65 3.83 -7.57
N SER A 88 -8.38 3.01 -8.58
CA SER A 88 -8.04 1.59 -8.39
C SER A 88 -6.74 1.41 -7.61
N PHE A 89 -5.74 2.23 -7.87
CA PHE A 89 -4.47 2.21 -7.15
C PHE A 89 -4.61 2.67 -5.71
N SER A 90 -5.30 3.78 -5.50
CA SER A 90 -5.59 4.31 -4.17
C SER A 90 -6.36 3.31 -3.31
N ARG A 91 -7.39 2.69 -3.85
CA ARG A 91 -8.18 1.66 -3.16
C ARG A 91 -7.37 0.42 -2.83
N PHE A 92 -6.54 -0.06 -3.76
CA PHE A 92 -5.65 -1.19 -3.51
C PHE A 92 -4.67 -0.90 -2.37
N ALA A 93 -4.08 0.29 -2.35
CA ALA A 93 -3.19 0.72 -1.29
C ALA A 93 -3.90 0.90 0.06
N GLY A 94 -5.22 1.03 0.07
CA GLY A 94 -6.01 1.25 1.28
C GLY A 94 -6.15 2.73 1.65
N LEU A 95 -5.96 3.63 0.67
CA LEU A 95 -6.14 5.07 0.83
C LEU A 95 -7.57 5.46 0.46
N GLY A 96 -8.20 6.28 1.31
CA GLY A 96 -9.44 6.97 0.99
C GLY A 96 -9.20 8.17 0.07
N MET A 97 -10.28 8.75 -0.46
CA MET A 97 -10.18 9.90 -1.37
C MET A 97 -9.64 11.17 -0.72
N GLU A 98 -9.78 11.27 0.61
CA GLU A 98 -9.30 12.42 1.37
C GLU A 98 -7.90 12.20 1.95
N ASP A 99 -7.37 10.98 1.82
CA ASP A 99 -6.06 10.66 2.34
C ASP A 99 -4.97 11.23 1.43
N ILE A 100 -3.93 11.74 2.05
CA ILE A 100 -2.77 12.23 1.32
C ILE A 100 -1.89 11.04 0.95
N VAL A 101 -1.51 10.97 -0.31
CA VAL A 101 -0.60 9.94 -0.81
C VAL A 101 0.80 10.15 -0.22
N PRO A 102 1.45 9.08 0.30
CA PRO A 102 2.81 9.17 0.80
C PRO A 102 3.78 9.62 -0.29
N ASP A 103 4.65 10.56 0.04
CA ASP A 103 5.68 11.05 -0.86
C ASP A 103 6.83 10.02 -1.04
N SER A 104 7.69 10.28 -2.01
CA SER A 104 8.83 9.40 -2.33
C SER A 104 9.83 9.28 -1.16
N THR A 105 9.98 10.33 -0.35
CA THR A 105 10.87 10.34 0.80
C THR A 105 10.37 9.40 1.90
N THR A 106 9.09 9.46 2.21
CA THR A 106 8.43 8.56 3.17
C THR A 106 8.56 7.10 2.75
N ARG A 107 8.33 6.80 1.48
CA ARG A 107 8.47 5.44 0.95
C ARG A 107 9.91 4.94 0.93
N ARG A 108 10.86 5.82 0.65
CA ARG A 108 12.30 5.50 0.72
C ARG A 108 12.72 5.15 2.14
N THR A 109 12.28 5.93 3.12
CA THR A 109 12.53 5.66 4.54
C THR A 109 11.98 4.31 4.96
N PHE A 110 10.76 4.00 4.54
CA PHE A 110 10.15 2.68 4.78
C PHE A 110 10.99 1.54 4.19
N LYS A 111 11.38 1.63 2.92
CA LYS A 111 12.21 0.62 2.26
C LYS A 111 13.54 0.40 2.99
N ASN A 112 14.20 1.47 3.35
CA ASN A 112 15.48 1.43 4.04
C ASN A 112 15.34 0.82 5.44
N THR A 113 14.28 1.13 6.16
CA THR A 113 14.00 0.58 7.49
C THR A 113 13.76 -0.93 7.41
N CYS A 114 12.96 -1.40 6.47
CA CYS A 114 12.72 -2.82 6.26
C CYS A 114 13.98 -3.56 5.82
N ALA A 115 14.76 -2.98 4.90
CA ALA A 115 16.02 -3.56 4.44
C ALA A 115 17.06 -3.65 5.56
N ALA A 116 17.15 -2.64 6.41
CA ALA A 116 18.06 -2.65 7.56
C ALA A 116 17.68 -3.71 8.59
N TYR A 117 16.38 -3.95 8.79
CA TYR A 117 15.91 -4.92 9.78
C TYR A 117 16.03 -6.37 9.29
N TYR A 118 15.60 -6.65 8.07
CA TYR A 118 15.55 -8.01 7.53
C TYR A 118 16.76 -8.38 6.66
N GLY A 119 17.61 -7.41 6.31
CA GLY A 119 18.71 -7.62 5.36
C GLY A 119 18.28 -7.93 3.93
N ILE A 120 16.99 -7.81 3.63
CA ILE A 120 16.38 -8.08 2.32
C ILE A 120 15.40 -6.97 1.95
N HIS A 121 15.14 -6.83 0.66
CA HIS A 121 14.15 -5.88 0.18
C HIS A 121 12.74 -6.28 0.67
N CYS A 122 11.93 -5.30 1.09
CA CYS A 122 10.59 -5.56 1.64
C CYS A 122 9.69 -6.39 0.73
N LEU A 123 9.85 -6.29 -0.59
CA LEU A 123 9.08 -7.10 -1.55
C LEU A 123 9.43 -8.59 -1.54
N GLN A 124 10.58 -8.96 -1.00
CA GLN A 124 10.98 -10.36 -0.83
C GLN A 124 10.26 -11.05 0.34
N LEU A 125 9.53 -10.28 1.14
CA LEU A 125 8.67 -10.82 2.19
C LEU A 125 7.47 -11.61 1.64
N ILE A 126 7.12 -11.37 0.38
CA ILE A 126 6.13 -12.19 -0.33
C ILE A 126 6.88 -13.11 -1.29
N PRO A 127 6.90 -14.42 -1.03
CA PRO A 127 7.41 -15.37 -2.01
C PRO A 127 6.64 -15.19 -3.32
N ASN A 128 7.37 -15.02 -4.42
CA ASN A 128 6.80 -14.90 -5.76
C ASN A 128 5.93 -13.65 -6.02
N ALA A 129 6.16 -12.53 -5.29
CA ALA A 129 5.42 -11.29 -5.54
C ALA A 129 5.45 -10.85 -7.01
N ARG A 130 6.54 -11.17 -7.73
CA ARG A 130 6.65 -10.92 -9.17
C ARG A 130 5.78 -11.86 -10.01
N ASP A 131 5.58 -13.10 -9.55
CA ASP A 131 4.88 -14.13 -10.30
C ASP A 131 3.35 -13.93 -10.28
N TYR A 132 2.83 -13.24 -9.27
CA TYR A 132 1.41 -12.89 -9.22
C TYR A 132 0.99 -11.98 -10.38
N CYS A 133 1.89 -11.13 -10.84
CA CYS A 133 1.62 -10.25 -11.98
C CYS A 133 1.57 -11.04 -13.30
N VAL A 134 2.37 -12.11 -13.43
CA VAL A 134 2.47 -12.92 -14.66
C VAL A 134 1.32 -13.92 -14.79
N LYS A 135 0.79 -14.41 -13.68
CA LYS A 135 -0.28 -15.44 -13.69
C LYS A 135 -1.69 -14.90 -13.93
N LEU A 136 -1.88 -13.59 -13.89
CA LEU A 136 -3.20 -12.95 -13.99
C LEU A 136 -3.38 -12.15 -15.29
N TYR A 137 -2.39 -12.20 -16.18
CA TYR A 137 -2.50 -11.68 -17.54
C TYR A 137 -2.68 -12.85 -18.55
#